data_8a0a7305d2b1b209841df74af75ee030
#
_entry.id   8a0a7305d2b1b209841df74af75ee030
#
_cell.length_a   1.000
_cell.length_b   1.000
_cell.length_c   1.000
_cell.angle_alpha   90.00
_cell.angle_beta   90.00
_cell.angle_gamma   90.00
#
_symmetry.space_group_name_H-M   'P 1'
#
loop_
_entity.id
_entity.type
_entity.pdbx_description
1 polymer ?
#
loop_
_entity_poly.entity_id
_entity_poly.type
_entity_poly.pdbx_seq_one_letter_code
_entity_poly.pdbx_strand_id
1 'polypeptide(L)'
;MTDTAAPVPGPTQEAPARLDARLDARPDTLPGADLGGAPATVPALDPLAPYDAILLQSYGGPRRPEDVLPFMRNATAGRGVPDSRLVEVSGHYQSVGGASPINARNAELRDALQARLAERGSTLPIVVGNRNWHPFVSQALRELADAGARRVLALPTAAFGSYSGCRQYREDLAGAVALLANGADGSTGEGFEADAAARVGGDGGGPVELTVDKTRPYYNTPGLLQANIDAIVEAYGALAEQGVAAADARLVLVTHSIPLGMEAGSAPESGPESTHDEHGLSDVAGPTETGRREPGVAADLSTEVSYVAQHEALAAVLVPEVARRLGLETVEADLVYCSRSGPPQARWLEPDVNDHLEALAAGHLTDGHPVSRPEGVVVAPFGFISDHMEVVFDLDTEAAQTARDLGMPYARAATVGTHPAFIDSLVDILFERAAAARGEDVRPDSTTGVGPFHTVCPDSCCRNGASHPGRPAHHGTDGDGSR
;
A
#
# COMPACT_ATOMS: atom_id res chain seq x y z
N MET A 1 -23.56 16.48 -52.82
CA MET A 1 -22.60 15.37 -52.94
C MET A 1 -22.32 14.94 -51.51
N THR A 2 -23.05 13.93 -51.11
CA THR A 2 -23.04 13.32 -49.77
C THR A 2 -22.03 12.16 -49.77
N ASP A 3 -21.01 12.23 -48.98
CA ASP A 3 -20.09 11.12 -48.80
C ASP A 3 -20.34 10.53 -47.40
N THR A 4 -20.90 9.32 -47.41
CA THR A 4 -21.23 8.52 -46.22
C THR A 4 -20.08 7.59 -45.94
N ALA A 5 -19.31 7.87 -44.87
CA ALA A 5 -18.33 6.95 -44.34
C ALA A 5 -19.00 5.85 -43.49
N ALA A 6 -18.67 4.59 -43.81
CA ALA A 6 -19.15 3.40 -43.11
C ALA A 6 -18.48 3.23 -41.77
N PRO A 7 -19.14 2.61 -40.76
CA PRO A 7 -18.56 2.39 -39.43
C PRO A 7 -17.59 1.21 -39.40
N VAL A 8 -16.50 1.42 -38.68
CA VAL A 8 -15.46 0.40 -38.37
C VAL A 8 -16.01 -0.57 -37.30
N PRO A 9 -15.88 -1.90 -37.47
CA PRO A 9 -16.36 -2.85 -36.46
C PRO A 9 -15.38 -2.87 -35.26
N GLY A 10 -15.94 -2.75 -34.04
CA GLY A 10 -15.24 -2.88 -32.79
C GLY A 10 -14.84 -4.34 -32.47
N PRO A 11 -13.86 -4.55 -31.59
CA PRO A 11 -13.38 -5.89 -31.25
C PRO A 11 -14.43 -6.67 -30.44
N THR A 12 -14.66 -7.91 -30.88
CA THR A 12 -15.52 -8.89 -30.19
C THR A 12 -14.86 -9.33 -28.87
N GLN A 13 -15.56 -9.10 -27.77
CA GLN A 13 -15.23 -9.67 -26.48
C GLN A 13 -15.59 -11.16 -26.49
N GLU A 14 -14.58 -12.02 -26.36
CA GLU A 14 -14.78 -13.42 -25.99
C GLU A 14 -14.93 -13.52 -24.47
N ALA A 15 -16.00 -14.17 -24.02
CA ALA A 15 -16.27 -14.46 -22.62
C ALA A 15 -15.37 -15.61 -22.14
N PRO A 16 -14.91 -15.60 -20.88
CA PRO A 16 -14.10 -16.69 -20.34
C PRO A 16 -14.94 -17.96 -20.13
N ALA A 17 -14.35 -19.10 -20.50
CA ALA A 17 -14.91 -20.41 -20.39
C ALA A 17 -15.11 -20.83 -18.91
N ARG A 18 -16.28 -21.36 -18.60
CA ARG A 18 -16.60 -21.98 -17.30
C ARG A 18 -15.85 -23.31 -17.17
N LEU A 19 -15.12 -23.47 -16.09
CA LEU A 19 -14.58 -24.77 -15.66
C LEU A 19 -15.68 -25.55 -14.93
N ASP A 20 -16.27 -26.53 -15.59
CA ASP A 20 -17.11 -27.56 -14.96
C ASP A 20 -16.21 -28.67 -14.39
N ALA A 21 -16.12 -28.74 -13.07
CA ALA A 21 -15.53 -29.88 -12.38
C ALA A 21 -16.58 -30.97 -12.22
N ARG A 22 -16.48 -32.07 -12.97
CA ARG A 22 -17.18 -33.33 -12.68
C ARG A 22 -16.30 -34.22 -11.82
N LEU A 23 -16.71 -34.40 -10.59
CA LEU A 23 -16.32 -35.52 -9.74
C LEU A 23 -17.33 -36.66 -9.98
N ASP A 24 -16.89 -37.78 -10.56
CA ASP A 24 -17.43 -39.11 -10.33
C ASP A 24 -16.56 -40.16 -11.02
N ALA A 25 -15.97 -41.02 -10.24
CA ALA A 25 -15.91 -42.48 -10.44
C ALA A 25 -14.87 -43.14 -9.51
N ARG A 26 -15.35 -43.98 -8.60
CA ARG A 26 -14.51 -45.00 -7.96
C ARG A 26 -14.27 -46.13 -8.96
N PRO A 27 -13.11 -46.78 -8.92
CA PRO A 27 -13.05 -48.20 -9.24
C PRO A 27 -12.51 -49.01 -8.06
N ASP A 28 -13.22 -50.12 -7.83
CA ASP A 28 -12.77 -51.27 -7.06
C ASP A 28 -11.62 -51.99 -7.74
N THR A 29 -10.94 -52.80 -6.88
CA THR A 29 -10.00 -53.87 -7.14
C THR A 29 -8.52 -53.59 -7.20
N LEU A 30 -7.86 -54.03 -6.14
CA LEU A 30 -6.40 -54.25 -6.07
C LEU A 30 -6.01 -55.52 -6.86
N PRO A 31 -4.82 -55.54 -7.47
CA PRO A 31 -3.93 -56.65 -7.26
C PRO A 31 -2.46 -56.21 -7.01
N GLY A 32 -1.82 -57.00 -6.13
CA GLY A 32 -0.44 -57.39 -6.21
C GLY A 32 0.65 -56.31 -6.01
N ALA A 33 1.29 -56.37 -4.84
CA ALA A 33 2.48 -55.65 -4.47
C ALA A 33 3.65 -55.87 -5.44
N ASP A 34 4.18 -54.78 -5.97
CA ASP A 34 5.58 -54.73 -6.42
C ASP A 34 6.31 -53.65 -5.58
N LEU A 35 7.21 -54.08 -4.68
CA LEU A 35 7.98 -53.22 -3.77
C LEU A 35 9.25 -52.72 -4.49
N GLY A 36 9.06 -51.96 -5.54
CA GLY A 36 10.12 -51.28 -6.30
C GLY A 36 9.86 -49.77 -6.52
N GLY A 37 9.16 -49.12 -5.60
CA GLY A 37 8.89 -47.69 -5.71
C GLY A 37 10.09 -46.83 -5.26
N ALA A 38 10.60 -45.97 -6.15
CA ALA A 38 11.42 -44.84 -5.77
C ALA A 38 10.76 -44.09 -4.60
N PRO A 39 11.52 -43.52 -3.65
CA PRO A 39 10.93 -42.80 -2.53
C PRO A 39 10.01 -41.71 -3.09
N ALA A 40 8.74 -41.76 -2.68
CA ALA A 40 7.78 -40.71 -3.00
C ALA A 40 8.44 -39.39 -2.56
N THR A 41 8.74 -38.52 -3.50
CA THR A 41 9.18 -37.16 -3.19
C THR A 41 8.05 -36.51 -2.39
N VAL A 42 8.30 -36.29 -1.10
CA VAL A 42 7.44 -35.47 -0.27
C VAL A 42 7.25 -34.14 -1.02
N PRO A 43 6.05 -33.70 -1.34
CA PRO A 43 5.86 -32.42 -2.00
C PRO A 43 6.61 -31.35 -1.21
N ALA A 44 7.44 -30.58 -1.89
CA ALA A 44 8.11 -29.45 -1.24
C ALA A 44 7.04 -28.56 -0.61
N LEU A 45 7.25 -28.16 0.64
CA LEU A 45 6.35 -27.26 1.33
C LEU A 45 6.28 -25.95 0.55
N ASP A 46 5.10 -25.35 0.40
CA ASP A 46 4.98 -24.03 -0.22
C ASP A 46 5.91 -23.05 0.51
N PRO A 47 6.73 -22.25 -0.19
CA PRO A 47 7.64 -21.29 0.41
C PRO A 47 6.96 -20.30 1.37
N LEU A 48 5.66 -20.06 1.18
CA LEU A 48 4.83 -19.21 2.04
C LEU A 48 4.14 -19.94 3.18
N ALA A 49 4.36 -21.24 3.36
CA ALA A 49 3.86 -21.91 4.55
C ALA A 49 4.35 -21.19 5.82
N PRO A 50 3.52 -21.00 6.85
CA PRO A 50 2.26 -21.72 7.12
C PRO A 50 0.99 -20.99 6.63
N TYR A 51 1.09 -20.06 5.69
CA TYR A 51 -0.05 -19.33 5.17
C TYR A 51 -0.80 -20.12 4.10
N ASP A 52 -2.12 -19.86 4.00
CA ASP A 52 -3.05 -20.49 3.06
C ASP A 52 -3.40 -19.55 1.89
N ALA A 53 -3.23 -18.22 2.11
CA ALA A 53 -3.57 -17.18 1.15
C ALA A 53 -2.87 -15.86 1.47
N ILE A 54 -2.90 -14.94 0.49
CA ILE A 54 -2.38 -13.58 0.62
C ILE A 54 -3.54 -12.59 0.44
N LEU A 55 -3.60 -11.59 1.31
CA LEU A 55 -4.47 -10.43 1.20
C LEU A 55 -3.63 -9.22 0.75
N LEU A 56 -3.80 -8.75 -0.48
CA LEU A 56 -3.29 -7.44 -0.89
C LEU A 56 -4.22 -6.38 -0.29
N GLN A 57 -3.79 -5.73 0.78
CA GLN A 57 -4.59 -4.78 1.54
C GLN A 57 -4.34 -3.36 1.04
N SER A 58 -5.38 -2.70 0.54
CA SER A 58 -5.27 -1.36 -0.04
C SER A 58 -6.22 -0.36 0.61
N TYR A 59 -6.02 0.91 0.29
CA TYR A 59 -6.92 2.00 0.69
C TYR A 59 -8.26 1.90 -0.03
N GLY A 60 -8.24 1.50 -1.31
CA GLY A 60 -9.40 1.47 -2.19
C GLY A 60 -9.77 2.85 -2.73
N GLY A 61 -10.68 2.88 -3.68
CA GLY A 61 -11.15 4.14 -4.28
C GLY A 61 -12.43 3.96 -5.07
N PRO A 62 -13.13 5.06 -5.41
CA PRO A 62 -14.34 5.02 -6.23
C PRO A 62 -14.01 4.47 -7.62
N ARG A 63 -14.92 3.70 -8.20
CA ARG A 63 -14.80 3.10 -9.55
C ARG A 63 -15.49 3.94 -10.61
N ARG A 64 -16.43 4.80 -10.19
CA ARG A 64 -17.28 5.65 -11.03
C ARG A 64 -17.71 6.90 -10.25
N PRO A 65 -18.21 7.95 -10.93
CA PRO A 65 -18.57 9.20 -10.28
C PRO A 65 -19.57 9.07 -9.12
N GLU A 66 -20.50 8.13 -9.19
CA GLU A 66 -21.53 7.90 -8.18
C GLU A 66 -20.95 7.31 -6.87
N ASP A 67 -19.80 6.65 -6.96
CA ASP A 67 -19.12 6.03 -5.81
C ASP A 67 -18.38 7.05 -4.95
N VAL A 68 -18.09 8.26 -5.47
CA VAL A 68 -17.19 9.22 -4.82
C VAL A 68 -17.68 9.62 -3.44
N LEU A 69 -18.92 10.09 -3.32
CA LEU A 69 -19.44 10.56 -2.04
C LEU A 69 -19.60 9.43 -1.01
N PRO A 70 -20.15 8.25 -1.32
CA PRO A 70 -20.15 7.10 -0.43
C PRO A 70 -18.75 6.68 0.01
N PHE A 71 -17.79 6.62 -0.93
CA PHE A 71 -16.39 6.34 -0.62
C PHE A 71 -15.80 7.34 0.39
N MET A 72 -16.02 8.64 0.17
CA MET A 72 -15.52 9.69 1.06
C MET A 72 -16.13 9.59 2.47
N ARG A 73 -17.41 9.23 2.59
CA ARG A 73 -18.06 8.97 3.88
C ARG A 73 -17.39 7.81 4.60
N ASN A 74 -17.09 6.70 3.89
CA ASN A 74 -16.35 5.58 4.46
C ASN A 74 -14.95 6.00 4.90
N ALA A 75 -14.21 6.72 4.07
CA ALA A 75 -12.85 7.15 4.35
C ALA A 75 -12.75 8.13 5.53
N THR A 76 -13.82 8.90 5.79
CA THR A 76 -13.89 9.88 6.87
C THR A 76 -14.79 9.45 8.05
N ALA A 77 -15.27 8.21 8.05
CA ALA A 77 -16.14 7.69 9.11
C ALA A 77 -15.50 7.86 10.50
N GLY A 78 -16.28 8.34 11.44
CA GLY A 78 -15.83 8.61 12.82
C GLY A 78 -14.99 9.88 13.01
N ARG A 79 -14.69 10.64 11.94
CA ARG A 79 -13.92 11.89 12.03
C ARG A 79 -14.76 13.16 12.15
N GLY A 80 -16.09 13.04 12.08
CA GLY A 80 -17.01 14.17 12.21
C GLY A 80 -16.94 15.18 11.06
N VAL A 81 -16.52 14.76 9.85
CA VAL A 81 -16.47 15.62 8.66
C VAL A 81 -17.89 15.84 8.15
N PRO A 82 -18.36 17.10 8.01
CA PRO A 82 -19.69 17.38 7.49
C PRO A 82 -19.86 16.97 6.03
N ASP A 83 -21.03 16.47 5.63
CA ASP A 83 -21.35 16.12 4.25
C ASP A 83 -21.12 17.28 3.25
N SER A 84 -21.39 18.53 3.67
CA SER A 84 -21.13 19.71 2.83
C SER A 84 -19.66 19.82 2.42
N ARG A 85 -18.73 19.47 3.33
CA ARG A 85 -17.29 19.45 3.02
C ARG A 85 -16.95 18.28 2.10
N LEU A 86 -17.57 17.11 2.29
CA LEU A 86 -17.38 15.96 1.42
C LEU A 86 -17.85 16.25 -0.02
N VAL A 87 -18.99 16.93 -0.17
CA VAL A 87 -19.51 17.38 -1.48
C VAL A 87 -18.53 18.35 -2.15
N GLU A 88 -17.97 19.30 -1.42
CA GLU A 88 -16.97 20.24 -1.95
C GLU A 88 -15.72 19.48 -2.47
N VAL A 89 -15.12 18.62 -1.66
CA VAL A 89 -13.93 17.83 -2.02
C VAL A 89 -14.24 16.82 -3.11
N SER A 90 -15.47 16.31 -3.22
CA SER A 90 -15.88 15.41 -4.30
C SER A 90 -15.72 16.04 -5.68
N GLY A 91 -15.72 17.38 -5.78
CA GLY A 91 -15.43 18.12 -6.99
C GLY A 91 -14.05 17.81 -7.59
N HIS A 92 -13.05 17.58 -6.75
CA HIS A 92 -11.71 17.20 -7.19
C HIS A 92 -11.73 15.84 -7.90
N TYR A 93 -12.43 14.85 -7.32
CA TYR A 93 -12.63 13.56 -7.98
C TYR A 93 -13.36 13.69 -9.30
N GLN A 94 -14.43 14.49 -9.34
CA GLN A 94 -15.25 14.69 -10.54
C GLN A 94 -14.45 15.38 -11.67
N SER A 95 -13.55 16.31 -11.34
CA SER A 95 -12.73 17.04 -12.33
C SER A 95 -11.79 16.13 -13.14
N VAL A 96 -11.44 14.96 -12.60
CA VAL A 96 -10.59 13.96 -13.26
C VAL A 96 -11.36 12.67 -13.61
N GLY A 97 -12.70 12.75 -13.74
CA GLY A 97 -13.55 11.66 -14.22
C GLY A 97 -14.24 10.83 -13.13
N GLY A 98 -14.06 11.14 -11.85
CA GLY A 98 -14.80 10.54 -10.72
C GLY A 98 -14.39 9.11 -10.36
N ALA A 99 -13.35 8.56 -10.99
CA ALA A 99 -12.84 7.22 -10.70
C ALA A 99 -11.37 7.31 -10.28
N SER A 100 -11.00 6.61 -9.21
CA SER A 100 -9.60 6.48 -8.81
C SER A 100 -8.91 5.36 -9.59
N PRO A 101 -7.70 5.55 -10.12
CA PRO A 101 -6.96 4.50 -10.79
C PRO A 101 -6.49 3.38 -9.84
N ILE A 102 -6.53 3.59 -8.52
CA ILE A 102 -5.99 2.67 -7.51
C ILE A 102 -6.50 1.24 -7.64
N ASN A 103 -7.80 1.05 -8.00
CA ASN A 103 -8.37 -0.29 -8.11
C ASN A 103 -7.78 -1.08 -9.30
N ALA A 104 -7.56 -0.40 -10.44
CA ALA A 104 -6.90 -1.00 -11.61
C ALA A 104 -5.43 -1.31 -11.31
N ARG A 105 -4.72 -0.37 -10.67
CA ARG A 105 -3.33 -0.56 -10.26
C ARG A 105 -3.16 -1.70 -9.26
N ASN A 106 -4.09 -1.85 -8.32
CA ASN A 106 -4.09 -2.99 -7.39
C ASN A 106 -4.32 -4.33 -8.11
N ALA A 107 -5.17 -4.36 -9.14
CA ALA A 107 -5.36 -5.56 -9.95
C ALA A 107 -4.09 -5.92 -10.73
N GLU A 108 -3.44 -4.95 -11.37
CA GLU A 108 -2.16 -5.14 -12.07
C GLU A 108 -1.07 -5.64 -11.09
N LEU A 109 -0.97 -5.04 -9.91
CA LEU A 109 -0.02 -5.43 -8.86
C LEU A 109 -0.27 -6.87 -8.38
N ARG A 110 -1.55 -7.21 -8.10
CA ARG A 110 -1.94 -8.58 -7.73
C ARG A 110 -1.53 -9.59 -8.79
N ASP A 111 -1.82 -9.31 -10.06
CA ASP A 111 -1.54 -10.24 -11.16
C ASP A 111 -0.02 -10.41 -11.36
N ALA A 112 0.75 -9.34 -11.27
CA ALA A 112 2.21 -9.40 -11.32
C ALA A 112 2.80 -10.20 -10.14
N LEU A 113 2.31 -9.97 -8.92
CA LEU A 113 2.70 -10.74 -7.74
C LEU A 113 2.34 -12.22 -7.87
N GLN A 114 1.13 -12.54 -8.34
CA GLN A 114 0.67 -13.92 -8.52
C GLN A 114 1.56 -14.67 -9.53
N ALA A 115 1.90 -14.02 -10.63
CA ALA A 115 2.80 -14.59 -11.64
C ALA A 115 4.19 -14.83 -11.06
N ARG A 116 4.75 -13.85 -10.34
CA ARG A 116 6.08 -13.96 -9.77
C ARG A 116 6.17 -14.99 -8.65
N LEU A 117 5.14 -15.10 -7.80
CA LEU A 117 5.04 -16.15 -6.79
C LEU A 117 5.02 -17.54 -7.40
N ALA A 118 4.26 -17.74 -8.49
CA ALA A 118 4.23 -19.01 -9.21
C ALA A 118 5.62 -19.41 -9.73
N GLU A 119 6.38 -18.47 -10.30
CA GLU A 119 7.77 -18.68 -10.73
C GLU A 119 8.71 -19.02 -9.54
N ARG A 120 8.39 -18.51 -8.35
CA ARG A 120 9.15 -18.74 -7.12
C ARG A 120 8.64 -19.93 -6.30
N GLY A 121 7.70 -20.70 -6.85
CA GLY A 121 7.23 -21.98 -6.31
C GLY A 121 6.06 -21.90 -5.33
N SER A 122 5.38 -20.75 -5.22
CA SER A 122 4.13 -20.61 -4.45
C SER A 122 2.92 -20.43 -5.36
N THR A 123 1.84 -21.14 -5.03
CA THR A 123 0.56 -21.05 -5.76
C THR A 123 -0.57 -20.52 -4.89
N LEU A 124 -0.24 -19.91 -3.74
CA LEU A 124 -1.24 -19.35 -2.87
C LEU A 124 -2.05 -18.26 -3.57
N PRO A 125 -3.36 -18.21 -3.39
CA PRO A 125 -4.21 -17.19 -4.00
C PRO A 125 -3.93 -15.81 -3.39
N ILE A 126 -3.98 -14.77 -4.23
CA ILE A 126 -3.95 -13.39 -3.80
C ILE A 126 -5.31 -12.76 -4.04
N VAL A 127 -5.93 -12.23 -2.99
CA VAL A 127 -7.14 -11.41 -3.09
C VAL A 127 -6.86 -9.97 -2.71
N VAL A 128 -7.64 -9.04 -3.25
CA VAL A 128 -7.56 -7.61 -2.88
C VAL A 128 -8.65 -7.31 -1.87
N GLY A 129 -8.28 -6.67 -0.76
CA GLY A 129 -9.23 -6.15 0.23
C GLY A 129 -8.93 -4.68 0.51
N ASN A 130 -9.96 -3.83 0.44
CA ASN A 130 -9.81 -2.40 0.61
C ASN A 130 -10.36 -1.93 1.96
N ARG A 131 -9.80 -0.84 2.47
CA ARG A 131 -10.21 -0.23 3.72
C ARG A 131 -11.51 0.58 3.59
N ASN A 132 -11.68 1.29 2.47
CA ASN A 132 -12.71 2.32 2.35
C ASN A 132 -13.68 2.08 1.19
N TRP A 133 -13.47 1.05 0.38
CA TRP A 133 -14.34 0.69 -0.74
C TRP A 133 -14.34 -0.82 -1.02
N HIS A 134 -15.26 -1.25 -1.88
CA HIS A 134 -15.41 -2.66 -2.26
C HIS A 134 -14.24 -3.20 -3.11
N PRO A 135 -13.87 -4.48 -2.93
CA PRO A 135 -14.25 -5.34 -1.80
C PRO A 135 -13.59 -4.85 -0.50
N PHE A 136 -14.33 -4.79 0.58
CA PHE A 136 -13.76 -4.46 1.88
C PHE A 136 -12.85 -5.59 2.39
N VAL A 137 -11.92 -5.27 3.28
CA VAL A 137 -11.03 -6.25 3.93
C VAL A 137 -11.82 -7.41 4.53
N SER A 138 -12.92 -7.13 5.23
CA SER A 138 -13.81 -8.15 5.81
C SER A 138 -14.44 -9.06 4.77
N GLN A 139 -14.85 -8.51 3.61
CA GLN A 139 -15.40 -9.30 2.49
C GLN A 139 -14.33 -10.22 1.89
N ALA A 140 -13.13 -9.69 1.63
CA ALA A 140 -12.01 -10.45 1.10
C ALA A 140 -11.57 -11.59 2.05
N LEU A 141 -11.50 -11.30 3.36
CA LEU A 141 -11.20 -12.32 4.36
C LEU A 141 -12.31 -13.39 4.48
N ARG A 142 -13.57 -13.00 4.36
CA ARG A 142 -14.69 -13.96 4.30
C ARG A 142 -14.57 -14.87 3.09
N GLU A 143 -14.32 -14.33 1.90
CA GLU A 143 -14.11 -15.11 0.67
C GLU A 143 -12.98 -16.14 0.84
N LEU A 144 -11.85 -15.73 1.41
CA LEU A 144 -10.73 -16.63 1.69
C LEU A 144 -11.10 -17.72 2.70
N ALA A 145 -11.83 -17.35 3.76
CA ALA A 145 -12.25 -18.29 4.79
C ALA A 145 -13.22 -19.34 4.24
N ASP A 146 -14.16 -18.93 3.40
CA ASP A 146 -15.13 -19.81 2.74
C ASP A 146 -14.44 -20.74 1.72
N ALA A 147 -13.35 -20.28 1.10
CA ALA A 147 -12.45 -21.09 0.29
C ALA A 147 -11.55 -22.06 1.11
N GLY A 148 -11.61 -22.00 2.44
CA GLY A 148 -10.89 -22.92 3.34
C GLY A 148 -9.63 -22.35 3.98
N ALA A 149 -9.24 -21.10 3.71
CA ALA A 149 -8.09 -20.49 4.35
C ALA A 149 -8.32 -20.29 5.86
N ARG A 150 -7.26 -20.48 6.64
CA ARG A 150 -7.26 -20.26 8.10
C ARG A 150 -6.15 -19.34 8.55
N ARG A 151 -5.08 -19.23 7.78
CA ARG A 151 -3.99 -18.31 8.05
C ARG A 151 -3.65 -17.49 6.81
N VAL A 152 -3.83 -16.17 6.90
CA VAL A 152 -3.68 -15.23 5.79
C VAL A 152 -2.51 -14.29 6.05
N LEU A 153 -1.70 -14.04 5.01
CA LEU A 153 -0.64 -13.04 5.06
C LEU A 153 -1.10 -11.77 4.36
N ALA A 154 -1.22 -10.68 5.10
CA ALA A 154 -1.59 -9.38 4.55
C ALA A 154 -0.36 -8.60 4.10
N LEU A 155 -0.39 -8.09 2.85
CA LEU A 155 0.57 -7.17 2.26
C LEU A 155 -0.12 -5.81 2.04
N PRO A 156 0.11 -4.80 2.91
CA PRO A 156 -0.41 -3.46 2.69
C PRO A 156 0.22 -2.78 1.47
N THR A 157 -0.56 -2.02 0.71
CA THR A 157 -0.07 -1.21 -0.41
C THR A 157 0.51 0.13 0.06
N ALA A 158 1.16 0.14 1.22
CA ALA A 158 1.81 1.29 1.83
C ALA A 158 3.23 0.90 2.25
N ALA A 159 4.23 1.54 1.64
CA ALA A 159 5.64 1.17 1.83
C ALA A 159 6.24 1.73 3.11
N PHE A 160 5.75 2.88 3.58
CA PHE A 160 6.33 3.63 4.71
C PHE A 160 5.55 3.43 6.00
N GLY A 161 6.28 3.39 7.12
CA GLY A 161 5.71 3.24 8.46
C GLY A 161 5.19 4.57 9.00
N SER A 162 3.92 4.60 9.37
CA SER A 162 3.24 5.65 10.12
C SER A 162 1.96 5.08 10.70
N TYR A 163 1.24 5.84 11.52
CA TYR A 163 -0.09 5.40 11.96
C TYR A 163 -1.00 5.08 10.76
N SER A 164 -1.17 6.03 9.83
CA SER A 164 -2.05 5.86 8.68
C SER A 164 -1.53 4.85 7.64
N GLY A 165 -0.22 4.77 7.44
CA GLY A 165 0.39 3.90 6.43
C GLY A 165 0.67 2.47 6.91
N CYS A 166 0.72 2.23 8.24
CA CYS A 166 1.07 0.91 8.78
C CYS A 166 0.13 0.43 9.88
N ARG A 167 0.01 1.17 11.01
CA ARG A 167 -0.77 0.72 12.17
C ARG A 167 -2.25 0.65 11.89
N GLN A 168 -2.81 1.63 11.23
CA GLN A 168 -4.23 1.65 10.91
C GLN A 168 -4.63 0.48 9.98
N TYR A 169 -3.72 0.02 9.11
CA TYR A 169 -3.94 -1.21 8.33
C TYR A 169 -4.02 -2.45 9.24
N ARG A 170 -3.19 -2.52 10.28
CA ARG A 170 -3.24 -3.59 11.30
C ARG A 170 -4.55 -3.54 12.09
N GLU A 171 -4.99 -2.36 12.52
CA GLU A 171 -6.25 -2.17 13.25
C GLU A 171 -7.47 -2.56 12.38
N ASP A 172 -7.47 -2.24 11.09
CA ASP A 172 -8.53 -2.66 10.16
C ASP A 172 -8.58 -4.19 9.99
N LEU A 173 -7.43 -4.86 9.95
CA LEU A 173 -7.36 -6.34 9.94
C LEU A 173 -7.95 -6.93 11.22
N ALA A 174 -7.56 -6.41 12.39
CA ALA A 174 -8.09 -6.86 13.68
C ALA A 174 -9.59 -6.70 13.76
N GLY A 175 -10.11 -5.54 13.34
CA GLY A 175 -11.55 -5.29 13.26
C GLY A 175 -12.29 -6.25 12.33
N ALA A 176 -11.73 -6.53 11.16
CA ALA A 176 -12.32 -7.47 10.20
C ALA A 176 -12.34 -8.90 10.75
N VAL A 177 -11.25 -9.36 11.38
CA VAL A 177 -11.18 -10.68 12.01
C VAL A 177 -12.21 -10.81 13.13
N ALA A 178 -12.33 -9.78 14.00
CA ALA A 178 -13.32 -9.77 15.08
C ALA A 178 -14.77 -9.81 14.54
N LEU A 179 -15.07 -9.09 13.47
CA LEU A 179 -16.38 -9.14 12.80
C LEU A 179 -16.70 -10.56 12.31
N LEU A 180 -15.77 -11.22 11.64
CA LEU A 180 -15.96 -12.58 11.11
C LEU A 180 -16.07 -13.62 12.23
N ALA A 181 -15.31 -13.47 13.31
CA ALA A 181 -15.41 -14.33 14.49
C ALA A 181 -16.79 -14.24 15.16
N ASN A 182 -17.47 -13.09 15.07
CA ASN A 182 -18.84 -12.91 15.56
C ASN A 182 -19.93 -13.30 14.53
N GLY A 183 -19.56 -13.89 13.40
CA GLY A 183 -20.51 -14.37 12.40
C GLY A 183 -21.05 -13.30 11.45
N ALA A 184 -20.40 -12.12 11.36
CA ALA A 184 -20.74 -11.13 10.34
C ALA A 184 -20.44 -11.67 8.93
N ASP A 185 -21.25 -11.26 7.95
CA ASP A 185 -21.07 -11.63 6.54
C ASP A 185 -19.91 -10.89 5.83
N GLY A 186 -19.21 -10.03 6.54
CA GLY A 186 -18.13 -9.20 6.00
C GLY A 186 -18.60 -7.90 5.32
N SER A 187 -19.90 -7.66 5.23
CA SER A 187 -20.44 -6.43 4.64
C SER A 187 -20.36 -5.27 5.64
N THR A 188 -19.59 -4.23 5.30
CA THR A 188 -19.41 -3.02 6.10
C THR A 188 -19.29 -1.79 5.20
N GLY A 189 -19.72 -0.63 5.69
CA GLY A 189 -19.59 0.64 4.97
C GLY A 189 -20.74 0.99 4.05
N GLU A 190 -20.76 2.25 3.55
CA GLU A 190 -21.73 2.74 2.58
C GLU A 190 -21.42 2.23 1.16
N GLY A 191 -22.42 2.26 0.29
CA GLY A 191 -22.28 1.83 -1.11
C GLY A 191 -22.46 0.32 -1.33
N PHE A 192 -22.58 -0.46 -0.25
CA PHE A 192 -22.80 -1.90 -0.34
C PHE A 192 -24.13 -2.26 -1.02
N GLU A 193 -25.17 -1.45 -0.85
CA GLU A 193 -26.49 -1.69 -1.45
C GLU A 193 -26.52 -1.48 -2.97
N ALA A 194 -25.64 -0.64 -3.50
CA ALA A 194 -25.58 -0.36 -4.95
C ALA A 194 -25.05 -1.57 -5.75
N ASP A 195 -24.23 -2.41 -5.13
CA ASP A 195 -23.67 -3.64 -5.73
C ASP A 195 -24.34 -4.93 -5.21
N ALA A 196 -25.62 -4.87 -4.82
CA ALA A 196 -26.38 -6.03 -4.33
C ALA A 196 -26.39 -7.23 -5.33
N ALA A 197 -26.09 -7.00 -6.61
CA ALA A 197 -25.90 -8.05 -7.61
C ALA A 197 -24.58 -8.83 -7.43
N ALA A 198 -23.62 -8.29 -6.68
CA ALA A 198 -22.36 -8.97 -6.35
C ALA A 198 -22.45 -9.79 -5.05
N ARG A 199 -23.60 -9.79 -4.37
CA ARG A 199 -23.87 -10.72 -3.29
C ARG A 199 -23.95 -12.13 -3.88
N VAL A 200 -22.84 -12.82 -3.91
CA VAL A 200 -22.88 -14.27 -4.01
C VAL A 200 -23.67 -14.74 -2.77
N GLY A 201 -24.90 -15.24 -3.00
CA GLY A 201 -25.79 -15.67 -1.95
C GLY A 201 -25.13 -16.78 -1.12
N GLY A 202 -24.57 -16.38 0.01
CA GLY A 202 -24.27 -17.24 1.13
C GLY A 202 -25.25 -16.85 2.23
N ASP A 203 -26.06 -17.78 2.71
CA ASP A 203 -26.70 -17.70 4.01
C ASP A 203 -25.62 -17.26 5.00
N GLY A 204 -25.80 -16.11 5.68
CA GLY A 204 -24.78 -15.47 6.52
C GLY A 204 -23.90 -16.49 7.22
N GLY A 205 -22.65 -16.61 6.78
CA GLY A 205 -21.75 -17.66 7.22
C GLY A 205 -21.58 -17.60 8.73
N GLY A 206 -21.54 -18.75 9.40
CA GLY A 206 -21.28 -18.81 10.85
C GLY A 206 -19.93 -18.15 11.22
N PRO A 207 -19.62 -18.08 12.52
CA PRO A 207 -18.34 -17.59 13.01
C PRO A 207 -17.15 -18.26 12.32
N VAL A 208 -16.14 -17.48 11.95
CA VAL A 208 -14.93 -17.97 11.30
C VAL A 208 -13.71 -17.59 12.15
N GLU A 209 -12.87 -18.58 12.44
CA GLU A 209 -11.56 -18.34 13.02
C GLU A 209 -10.54 -18.15 11.91
N LEU A 210 -9.94 -16.96 11.87
CA LEU A 210 -8.84 -16.59 10.98
C LEU A 210 -7.69 -16.01 11.79
N THR A 211 -6.48 -16.42 11.45
CA THR A 211 -5.26 -15.73 11.85
C THR A 211 -4.77 -14.89 10.68
N VAL A 212 -4.51 -13.61 10.91
CA VAL A 212 -3.99 -12.71 9.87
C VAL A 212 -2.70 -12.07 10.37
N ASP A 213 -1.61 -12.39 9.70
CA ASP A 213 -0.31 -11.76 9.90
C ASP A 213 -0.09 -10.66 8.85
N LYS A 214 0.69 -9.64 9.19
CA LYS A 214 1.00 -8.52 8.28
C LYS A 214 2.49 -8.45 8.00
N THR A 215 2.88 -8.06 6.77
CA THR A 215 4.27 -7.74 6.42
C THR A 215 4.72 -6.42 7.06
N ARG A 216 6.03 -6.25 7.22
CA ARG A 216 6.62 -4.96 7.63
C ARG A 216 6.51 -3.88 6.55
N PRO A 217 6.72 -2.60 6.87
CA PRO A 217 7.04 -1.56 5.89
C PRO A 217 8.26 -1.95 5.05
N TYR A 218 8.23 -1.59 3.76
CA TYR A 218 9.23 -2.06 2.78
C TYR A 218 9.84 -0.92 1.94
N TYR A 219 9.78 0.34 2.44
CA TYR A 219 10.28 1.53 1.75
C TYR A 219 11.77 1.44 1.35
N ASN A 220 12.55 0.67 2.09
CA ASN A 220 13.99 0.54 1.93
C ASN A 220 14.44 -0.81 1.31
N THR A 221 13.54 -1.45 0.56
CA THR A 221 13.91 -2.65 -0.20
C THR A 221 14.65 -2.29 -1.48
N PRO A 222 15.56 -3.18 -1.96
CA PRO A 222 16.33 -2.92 -3.18
C PRO A 222 15.47 -2.64 -4.40
N GLY A 223 14.35 -3.36 -4.55
CA GLY A 223 13.49 -3.20 -5.73
C GLY A 223 12.68 -1.91 -5.71
N LEU A 224 12.25 -1.41 -4.55
CA LEU A 224 11.59 -0.11 -4.46
C LEU A 224 12.58 1.02 -4.79
N LEU A 225 13.81 0.94 -4.28
CA LEU A 225 14.87 1.89 -4.62
C LEU A 225 15.14 1.88 -6.12
N GLN A 226 15.36 0.71 -6.71
CA GLN A 226 15.67 0.58 -8.14
C GLN A 226 14.54 1.12 -9.03
N ALA A 227 13.29 0.79 -8.71
CA ALA A 227 12.13 1.24 -9.49
C ALA A 227 11.96 2.76 -9.46
N ASN A 228 12.19 3.40 -8.30
CA ASN A 228 12.16 4.86 -8.20
C ASN A 228 13.31 5.50 -9.00
N ILE A 229 14.52 4.94 -8.94
CA ILE A 229 15.65 5.46 -9.72
C ILE A 229 15.34 5.40 -11.21
N ASP A 230 14.85 4.28 -11.71
CA ASP A 230 14.55 4.09 -13.13
C ASP A 230 13.45 5.08 -13.59
N ALA A 231 12.38 5.23 -12.81
CA ALA A 231 11.30 6.18 -13.12
C ALA A 231 11.78 7.65 -13.12
N ILE A 232 12.66 8.02 -12.18
CA ILE A 232 13.20 9.38 -12.10
C ILE A 232 14.13 9.64 -13.30
N VAL A 233 15.01 8.70 -13.62
CA VAL A 233 15.91 8.85 -14.79
C VAL A 233 15.11 8.95 -16.10
N GLU A 234 14.05 8.19 -16.26
CA GLU A 234 13.12 8.32 -17.40
C GLU A 234 12.47 9.71 -17.45
N ALA A 235 12.03 10.25 -16.31
CA ALA A 235 11.45 11.59 -16.24
C ALA A 235 12.47 12.70 -16.59
N TYR A 236 13.73 12.54 -16.21
CA TYR A 236 14.80 13.46 -16.69
C TYR A 236 14.95 13.38 -18.21
N GLY A 237 14.80 12.17 -18.81
CA GLY A 237 14.76 12.01 -20.26
C GLY A 237 13.60 12.78 -20.90
N ALA A 238 12.40 12.69 -20.33
CA ALA A 238 11.23 13.43 -20.79
C ALA A 238 11.38 14.96 -20.62
N LEU A 239 12.09 15.40 -19.59
CA LEU A 239 12.41 16.81 -19.40
C LEU A 239 13.46 17.31 -20.41
N ALA A 240 14.41 16.46 -20.75
CA ALA A 240 15.41 16.77 -21.80
C ALA A 240 14.76 16.94 -23.20
N GLU A 241 13.69 16.19 -23.50
CA GLU A 241 12.88 16.39 -24.72
C GLU A 241 12.18 17.77 -24.75
N GLN A 242 11.96 18.38 -23.58
CA GLN A 242 11.46 19.76 -23.44
C GLN A 242 12.59 20.80 -23.53
N GLY A 243 13.84 20.40 -23.74
CA GLY A 243 15.00 21.27 -23.92
C GLY A 243 15.75 21.62 -22.63
N VAL A 244 15.45 20.97 -21.51
CA VAL A 244 16.12 21.22 -20.21
C VAL A 244 17.21 20.15 -19.98
N ALA A 245 18.44 20.61 -19.75
CA ALA A 245 19.53 19.69 -19.40
C ALA A 245 19.37 19.18 -17.96
N ALA A 246 19.75 17.92 -17.72
CA ALA A 246 19.60 17.33 -16.39
C ALA A 246 20.34 18.09 -15.28
N ALA A 247 21.47 18.74 -15.62
CA ALA A 247 22.23 19.54 -14.67
C ALA A 247 21.54 20.86 -14.26
N ASP A 248 20.59 21.33 -15.06
CA ASP A 248 19.87 22.60 -14.85
C ASP A 248 18.45 22.34 -14.27
N ALA A 249 18.10 21.09 -14.07
CA ALA A 249 16.83 20.68 -13.50
C ALA A 249 16.95 20.33 -12.01
N ARG A 250 15.87 20.55 -11.26
CA ARG A 250 15.77 20.20 -9.84
C ARG A 250 14.85 18.99 -9.63
N LEU A 251 15.24 18.09 -8.75
CA LEU A 251 14.45 16.93 -8.37
C LEU A 251 13.57 17.27 -7.17
N VAL A 252 12.27 17.12 -7.31
CA VAL A 252 11.27 17.33 -6.25
C VAL A 252 10.69 15.98 -5.86
N LEU A 253 11.11 15.47 -4.70
CA LEU A 253 10.67 14.21 -4.14
C LEU A 253 9.38 14.44 -3.35
N VAL A 254 8.27 13.81 -3.76
CA VAL A 254 6.94 14.06 -3.18
C VAL A 254 6.45 12.85 -2.41
N THR A 255 5.89 13.12 -1.22
CA THR A 255 5.18 12.15 -0.40
C THR A 255 3.90 12.74 0.19
N HIS A 256 3.04 11.90 0.76
CA HIS A 256 1.81 12.37 1.40
C HIS A 256 2.13 13.15 2.68
N SER A 257 1.54 14.33 2.84
CA SER A 257 1.62 15.07 4.10
C SER A 257 0.84 14.34 5.20
N ILE A 258 1.40 14.31 6.39
CA ILE A 258 0.73 13.81 7.60
C ILE A 258 0.76 14.87 8.71
N PRO A 259 -0.18 14.84 9.69
CA PRO A 259 -0.11 15.70 10.85
C PRO A 259 1.19 15.54 11.64
N LEU A 260 1.76 16.63 12.15
CA LEU A 260 2.99 16.59 12.96
C LEU A 260 2.88 15.67 14.18
N GLY A 261 1.67 15.55 14.78
CA GLY A 261 1.45 14.60 15.88
C GLY A 261 1.53 13.14 15.44
N MET A 262 1.15 12.85 14.17
CA MET A 262 1.29 11.51 13.59
C MET A 262 2.75 11.22 13.23
N GLU A 263 3.48 12.21 12.74
CA GLU A 263 4.92 12.12 12.49
C GLU A 263 5.66 11.77 13.79
N ALA A 264 5.39 12.50 14.87
CA ALA A 264 5.99 12.24 16.18
C ALA A 264 5.69 10.83 16.73
N GLY A 265 4.54 10.26 16.38
CA GLY A 265 4.14 8.89 16.79
C GLY A 265 4.54 7.80 15.81
N SER A 266 5.23 8.10 14.71
CA SER A 266 5.53 7.14 13.65
C SER A 266 6.74 6.24 13.95
N ALA A 267 7.57 6.58 14.96
CA ALA A 267 8.62 5.73 15.49
C ALA A 267 8.08 4.85 16.64
N PRO A 268 8.65 3.66 16.90
CA PRO A 268 8.32 2.89 18.09
C PRO A 268 8.81 3.63 19.34
N GLU A 269 7.98 3.65 20.39
CA GLU A 269 8.43 4.13 21.70
C GLU A 269 9.35 3.09 22.34
N SER A 270 10.51 3.52 22.83
CA SER A 270 11.39 2.72 23.70
C SER A 270 10.75 2.66 25.10
N GLY A 271 9.89 1.66 25.34
CA GLY A 271 9.25 1.43 26.63
C GLY A 271 9.14 -0.07 26.93
N PRO A 272 8.96 -0.48 28.21
CA PRO A 272 8.80 -1.89 28.54
C PRO A 272 7.59 -2.49 27.85
N GLU A 273 7.76 -3.67 27.28
CA GLU A 273 6.76 -4.44 26.55
C GLU A 273 5.45 -4.56 27.35
N SER A 274 4.37 -4.04 26.82
CA SER A 274 3.03 -4.32 27.29
C SER A 274 2.53 -5.60 26.60
N THR A 275 2.50 -6.66 27.36
CA THR A 275 2.00 -7.97 26.92
C THR A 275 0.49 -7.99 27.03
N HIS A 276 -0.25 -7.69 26.02
CA HIS A 276 -1.62 -8.19 25.73
C HIS A 276 -2.27 -7.42 24.59
N ASP A 277 -2.40 -8.06 23.45
CA ASP A 277 -3.30 -7.65 22.40
C ASP A 277 -4.63 -8.41 22.60
N GLU A 278 -5.68 -7.72 23.07
CA GLU A 278 -7.00 -8.34 23.31
C GLU A 278 -7.77 -8.64 22.00
N HIS A 279 -7.17 -8.42 20.82
CA HIS A 279 -7.88 -8.46 19.55
C HIS A 279 -7.52 -9.63 18.62
N GLY A 280 -6.86 -10.68 19.13
CA GLY A 280 -6.70 -11.93 18.37
C GLY A 280 -5.78 -11.87 17.14
N LEU A 281 -5.02 -10.80 16.95
CA LEU A 281 -3.86 -10.82 16.06
C LEU A 281 -2.72 -11.45 16.84
N SER A 282 -2.50 -12.75 16.66
CA SER A 282 -1.34 -13.39 17.19
C SER A 282 -0.12 -13.02 16.36
N ASP A 283 0.55 -11.92 16.71
CA ASP A 283 1.97 -11.89 16.50
C ASP A 283 2.51 -12.98 17.43
N VAL A 284 2.74 -14.17 16.91
CA VAL A 284 3.29 -15.28 17.68
C VAL A 284 4.70 -14.88 18.08
N ALA A 285 4.82 -14.25 19.24
CA ALA A 285 6.07 -14.23 19.97
C ALA A 285 6.34 -15.68 20.36
N GLY A 286 7.28 -16.30 19.70
CA GLY A 286 7.88 -17.54 20.17
C GLY A 286 8.40 -17.32 21.60
N PRO A 287 8.56 -18.38 22.41
CA PRO A 287 8.95 -18.27 23.80
C PRO A 287 10.25 -17.46 23.91
N THR A 288 10.20 -16.34 24.62
CA THR A 288 11.38 -15.56 24.99
C THR A 288 12.21 -16.37 25.96
N GLU A 289 13.21 -17.07 25.45
CA GLU A 289 14.32 -17.52 26.30
C GLU A 289 15.18 -16.32 26.69
N THR A 290 15.27 -16.17 27.97
CA THR A 290 16.07 -15.20 28.71
C THR A 290 17.50 -15.09 28.22
N GLY A 291 17.89 -13.88 27.80
CA GLY A 291 19.19 -13.31 28.10
C GLY A 291 20.44 -13.99 27.59
N ARG A 292 20.84 -13.65 26.35
CA ARG A 292 22.27 -13.35 26.03
C ARG A 292 22.28 -12.57 24.70
N ARG A 293 22.52 -11.27 24.79
CA ARG A 293 22.88 -10.48 23.59
C ARG A 293 24.30 -10.88 23.18
N GLU A 294 24.41 -11.42 21.97
CA GLU A 294 25.70 -11.51 21.28
C GLU A 294 26.15 -10.10 20.85
N PRO A 295 27.44 -9.74 20.95
CA PRO A 295 27.94 -8.46 20.50
C PRO A 295 28.01 -8.44 18.98
N GLY A 296 27.16 -7.62 18.33
CA GLY A 296 27.12 -7.45 16.88
C GLY A 296 25.73 -7.25 16.29
N VAL A 297 24.64 -7.33 17.06
CA VAL A 297 23.33 -6.95 16.64
C VAL A 297 23.30 -5.43 16.54
N ALA A 298 23.06 -4.91 15.34
CA ALA A 298 22.89 -3.50 15.06
C ALA A 298 22.01 -2.86 16.14
N ALA A 299 22.39 -1.64 16.54
CA ALA A 299 21.65 -0.85 17.51
C ALA A 299 20.16 -0.91 17.21
N ASP A 300 19.35 -0.91 18.26
CA ASP A 300 17.89 -0.88 18.18
C ASP A 300 17.44 0.26 17.27
N LEU A 301 17.30 -0.05 15.97
CA LEU A 301 16.98 0.91 14.90
C LEU A 301 15.54 1.40 15.00
N SER A 302 14.76 0.82 15.91
CA SER A 302 13.34 1.05 16.07
C SER A 302 13.01 2.40 16.71
N THR A 303 13.94 3.10 17.31
CA THR A 303 13.68 4.31 18.11
C THR A 303 13.84 5.62 17.34
N GLU A 304 14.39 5.61 16.12
CA GLU A 304 14.81 6.83 15.43
C GLU A 304 14.23 7.00 14.02
N VAL A 305 13.35 6.12 13.55
CA VAL A 305 12.90 6.15 12.15
C VAL A 305 11.47 6.63 12.03
N SER A 306 11.27 7.94 12.21
CA SER A 306 10.00 8.60 11.94
C SER A 306 9.64 8.53 10.46
N TYR A 307 8.41 8.87 10.10
CA TYR A 307 7.95 8.89 8.71
C TYR A 307 8.84 9.79 7.82
N VAL A 308 9.21 10.98 8.29
CA VAL A 308 10.14 11.88 7.58
C VAL A 308 11.51 11.24 7.44
N ALA A 309 12.07 10.71 8.54
CA ALA A 309 13.39 10.09 8.53
C ALA A 309 13.49 8.88 7.59
N GLN A 310 12.39 8.13 7.39
CA GLN A 310 12.33 7.05 6.40
C GLN A 310 12.50 7.59 4.98
N HIS A 311 11.84 8.70 4.65
CA HIS A 311 11.93 9.33 3.34
C HIS A 311 13.31 9.96 3.11
N GLU A 312 13.86 10.63 4.11
CA GLU A 312 15.22 11.19 4.06
C GLU A 312 16.28 10.09 3.89
N ALA A 313 16.14 8.97 4.62
CA ALA A 313 17.05 7.84 4.50
C ALA A 313 16.98 7.18 3.11
N LEU A 314 15.80 7.09 2.50
CA LEU A 314 15.65 6.62 1.13
C LEU A 314 16.23 7.63 0.13
N ALA A 315 15.94 8.92 0.29
CA ALA A 315 16.48 9.98 -0.56
C ALA A 315 18.03 10.00 -0.54
N ALA A 316 18.63 9.79 0.64
CA ALA A 316 20.07 9.79 0.81
C ALA A 316 20.80 8.71 -0.02
N VAL A 317 20.14 7.61 -0.33
CA VAL A 317 20.70 6.54 -1.22
C VAL A 317 20.22 6.66 -2.66
N LEU A 318 19.03 7.21 -2.87
CA LEU A 318 18.40 7.37 -4.17
C LEU A 318 19.06 8.49 -5.00
N VAL A 319 19.21 9.68 -4.41
CA VAL A 319 19.68 10.88 -5.13
C VAL A 319 21.10 10.72 -5.70
N PRO A 320 22.09 10.21 -4.95
CA PRO A 320 23.41 9.95 -5.50
C PRO A 320 23.39 8.92 -6.65
N GLU A 321 22.54 7.92 -6.58
CA GLU A 321 22.43 6.92 -7.64
C GLU A 321 21.75 7.49 -8.89
N VAL A 322 20.76 8.36 -8.75
CA VAL A 322 20.18 9.12 -9.86
C VAL A 322 21.25 9.99 -10.53
N ALA A 323 22.03 10.75 -9.74
CA ALA A 323 23.13 11.56 -10.25
C ALA A 323 24.13 10.70 -11.08
N ARG A 324 24.56 9.58 -10.52
CA ARG A 324 25.45 8.63 -11.20
C ARG A 324 24.87 8.12 -12.53
N ARG A 325 23.60 7.80 -12.57
CA ARG A 325 22.89 7.31 -13.77
C ARG A 325 22.76 8.38 -14.85
N LEU A 326 22.62 9.64 -14.44
CA LEU A 326 22.58 10.79 -15.33
C LEU A 326 23.97 11.26 -15.75
N GLY A 327 25.06 10.71 -15.20
CA GLY A 327 26.44 11.14 -15.46
C GLY A 327 26.77 12.49 -14.83
N LEU A 328 26.07 12.87 -13.74
CA LEU A 328 26.29 14.09 -12.99
C LEU A 328 27.08 13.82 -11.70
N GLU A 329 27.76 14.84 -11.18
CA GLU A 329 28.43 14.77 -9.89
C GLU A 329 27.39 14.80 -8.75
N THR A 330 26.39 15.68 -8.88
CA THR A 330 25.30 15.85 -7.91
C THR A 330 23.99 16.14 -8.62
N VAL A 331 22.88 15.86 -7.95
CA VAL A 331 21.53 16.31 -8.30
C VAL A 331 20.96 17.05 -7.11
N GLU A 332 20.51 18.29 -7.33
CA GLU A 332 19.79 19.06 -6.32
C GLU A 332 18.39 18.48 -6.13
N ALA A 333 18.06 18.10 -4.90
CA ALA A 333 16.79 17.42 -4.59
C ALA A 333 16.16 17.96 -3.30
N ASP A 334 14.84 18.09 -3.30
CA ASP A 334 14.05 18.55 -2.15
C ASP A 334 12.96 17.54 -1.82
N LEU A 335 12.71 17.31 -0.52
CA LEU A 335 11.57 16.56 -0.02
C LEU A 335 10.42 17.52 0.25
N VAL A 336 9.29 17.26 -0.40
CA VAL A 336 8.06 18.05 -0.28
C VAL A 336 6.85 17.15 -0.09
N TYR A 337 5.70 17.77 0.20
CA TYR A 337 4.50 17.03 0.58
C TYR A 337 3.31 17.46 -0.28
N CYS A 338 2.31 16.55 -0.39
CA CYS A 338 1.04 16.85 -1.03
C CYS A 338 -0.13 16.30 -0.20
N SER A 339 -1.36 16.53 -0.65
CA SER A 339 -2.59 15.90 -0.12
C SER A 339 -2.91 16.25 1.34
N ARG A 340 -2.68 17.48 1.75
CA ARG A 340 -3.10 17.98 3.06
C ARG A 340 -4.63 17.98 3.15
N SER A 341 -5.22 17.03 3.90
CA SER A 341 -6.66 16.77 3.94
C SER A 341 -7.34 17.02 5.30
N GLY A 342 -6.62 17.54 6.29
CA GLY A 342 -7.12 17.72 7.64
C GLY A 342 -7.72 19.08 7.95
N PRO A 343 -8.19 19.29 9.20
CA PRO A 343 -8.72 20.56 9.62
C PRO A 343 -7.65 21.66 9.58
N PRO A 344 -8.01 22.93 9.26
CA PRO A 344 -7.04 24.01 9.10
C PRO A 344 -6.17 24.28 10.34
N GLN A 345 -6.62 23.89 11.52
CA GLN A 345 -5.92 24.08 12.80
C GLN A 345 -4.82 23.03 13.03
N ALA A 346 -4.90 21.89 12.39
CA ALA A 346 -3.88 20.86 12.50
C ALA A 346 -2.61 21.29 11.74
N ARG A 347 -1.46 21.18 12.39
CA ARG A 347 -0.16 21.40 11.74
C ARG A 347 0.23 20.11 11.01
N TRP A 348 0.57 20.27 9.74
CA TRP A 348 0.95 19.19 8.83
C TRP A 348 2.41 19.32 8.43
N LEU A 349 2.96 18.28 7.84
CA LEU A 349 4.28 18.33 7.21
C LEU A 349 4.26 19.32 6.04
N GLU A 350 5.28 20.12 5.93
CA GLU A 350 5.50 21.17 4.93
C GLU A 350 6.94 21.07 4.38
N PRO A 351 7.23 21.62 3.18
CA PRO A 351 6.36 22.46 2.35
C PRO A 351 5.41 21.66 1.47
N ASP A 352 4.29 22.28 1.06
CA ASP A 352 3.46 21.77 -0.04
C ASP A 352 4.20 21.87 -1.37
N VAL A 353 3.92 20.95 -2.29
CA VAL A 353 4.58 20.87 -3.60
C VAL A 353 4.36 22.15 -4.42
N ASN A 354 3.18 22.76 -4.39
CA ASN A 354 2.86 23.97 -5.13
C ASN A 354 3.59 25.18 -4.55
N ASP A 355 3.56 25.36 -3.22
CA ASP A 355 4.29 26.41 -2.51
C ASP A 355 5.79 26.31 -2.80
N HIS A 356 6.32 25.09 -2.90
CA HIS A 356 7.71 24.85 -3.21
C HIS A 356 8.07 25.23 -4.66
N LEU A 357 7.23 24.89 -5.64
CA LEU A 357 7.43 25.29 -7.03
C LEU A 357 7.41 26.81 -7.20
N GLU A 358 6.52 27.50 -6.49
CA GLU A 358 6.47 28.97 -6.47
C GLU A 358 7.75 29.59 -5.87
N ALA A 359 8.22 29.01 -4.76
CA ALA A 359 9.47 29.45 -4.13
C ALA A 359 10.69 29.26 -5.04
N LEU A 360 10.80 28.09 -5.69
CA LEU A 360 11.86 27.81 -6.67
C LEU A 360 11.85 28.80 -7.85
N ALA A 361 10.66 29.13 -8.36
CA ALA A 361 10.50 30.10 -9.43
C ALA A 361 10.94 31.52 -8.99
N ALA A 362 10.79 31.84 -7.70
CA ALA A 362 11.23 33.09 -7.10
C ALA A 362 12.73 33.09 -6.69
N GLY A 363 13.45 31.99 -6.84
CA GLY A 363 14.88 31.86 -6.55
C GLY A 363 15.21 31.60 -5.08
N HIS A 364 14.32 30.93 -4.35
CA HIS A 364 14.56 30.51 -2.97
C HIS A 364 13.84 29.20 -2.65
N LEU A 365 14.22 28.53 -1.56
CA LEU A 365 13.45 27.48 -0.94
C LEU A 365 12.31 28.06 -0.08
N THR A 366 11.38 27.25 0.33
CA THR A 366 10.24 27.68 1.17
C THR A 366 10.65 28.20 2.56
N ASP A 367 11.82 27.82 3.05
CA ASP A 367 12.43 28.37 4.27
C ASP A 367 13.16 29.72 4.05
N GLY A 368 13.14 30.24 2.80
CA GLY A 368 13.77 31.48 2.39
C GLY A 368 15.24 31.33 1.99
N HIS A 369 15.81 30.13 1.98
CA HIS A 369 17.20 29.90 1.55
C HIS A 369 17.36 30.24 0.06
N PRO A 370 18.27 31.12 -0.37
CA PRO A 370 18.41 31.48 -1.78
C PRO A 370 18.97 30.31 -2.58
N VAL A 371 18.35 30.01 -3.72
CA VAL A 371 18.80 29.02 -4.70
C VAL A 371 18.70 29.58 -6.11
N SER A 372 19.45 29.05 -7.04
CA SER A 372 19.25 29.36 -8.46
C SER A 372 17.90 28.83 -8.91
N ARG A 373 17.12 29.65 -9.65
CA ARG A 373 15.91 29.19 -10.30
C ARG A 373 16.26 28.04 -11.26
N PRO A 374 15.69 26.83 -11.12
CA PRO A 374 15.94 25.74 -12.05
C PRO A 374 15.29 26.05 -13.42
N GLU A 375 15.88 25.51 -14.50
CA GLU A 375 15.28 25.60 -15.84
C GLU A 375 14.08 24.67 -16.02
N GLY A 376 13.93 23.66 -15.16
CA GLY A 376 12.80 22.76 -15.09
C GLY A 376 12.83 21.89 -13.85
N VAL A 377 11.77 21.11 -13.64
CA VAL A 377 11.65 20.23 -12.47
C VAL A 377 11.24 18.81 -12.88
N VAL A 378 11.87 17.84 -12.23
CA VAL A 378 11.38 16.44 -12.21
C VAL A 378 10.66 16.24 -10.88
N VAL A 379 9.37 15.94 -10.94
CA VAL A 379 8.54 15.67 -9.75
C VAL A 379 8.34 14.18 -9.60
N ALA A 380 8.83 13.61 -8.50
CA ALA A 380 8.83 12.17 -8.27
C ALA A 380 7.95 11.79 -7.07
N PRO A 381 6.84 11.08 -7.29
CA PRO A 381 5.95 10.61 -6.21
C PRO A 381 6.55 9.39 -5.49
N PHE A 382 7.76 9.51 -4.97
CA PHE A 382 8.53 8.39 -4.43
C PHE A 382 7.99 7.84 -3.10
N GLY A 383 7.10 8.57 -2.43
CA GLY A 383 6.36 8.12 -1.26
C GLY A 383 5.16 7.22 -1.59
N PHE A 384 4.86 6.99 -2.88
CA PHE A 384 3.69 6.27 -3.36
C PHE A 384 4.10 5.08 -4.20
N ILE A 385 3.42 3.93 -4.01
CA ILE A 385 3.74 2.73 -4.80
C ILE A 385 2.93 2.60 -6.10
N SER A 386 1.82 3.33 -6.22
CA SER A 386 0.99 3.32 -7.42
C SER A 386 0.22 4.63 -7.56
N ASP A 387 -0.19 4.94 -8.79
CA ASP A 387 -1.06 6.08 -9.04
C ASP A 387 -2.42 5.87 -8.41
N HIS A 388 -2.87 6.86 -7.67
CA HIS A 388 -4.20 6.99 -7.10
C HIS A 388 -4.69 8.43 -7.28
N MET A 389 -5.88 8.74 -6.77
CA MET A 389 -6.50 10.03 -7.01
C MET A 389 -5.63 11.21 -6.60
N GLU A 390 -4.97 11.11 -5.45
CA GLU A 390 -4.11 12.18 -4.91
C GLU A 390 -2.88 12.41 -5.78
N VAL A 391 -2.22 11.35 -6.32
CA VAL A 391 -1.11 11.50 -7.27
C VAL A 391 -1.58 12.18 -8.56
N VAL A 392 -2.72 11.73 -9.12
CA VAL A 392 -3.25 12.29 -10.38
C VAL A 392 -3.73 13.73 -10.20
N PHE A 393 -4.44 14.01 -9.11
CA PHE A 393 -4.98 15.35 -8.88
C PHE A 393 -3.87 16.33 -8.45
N ASP A 394 -3.09 15.99 -7.40
CA ASP A 394 -2.12 16.91 -6.83
C ASP A 394 -0.91 17.13 -7.76
N LEU A 395 -0.45 16.07 -8.46
CA LEU A 395 0.77 16.16 -9.26
C LEU A 395 0.52 16.32 -10.76
N ASP A 396 -0.42 15.56 -11.37
CA ASP A 396 -0.66 15.66 -12.81
C ASP A 396 -1.60 16.82 -13.14
N THR A 397 -2.38 17.34 -12.16
CA THR A 397 -3.31 18.46 -12.37
C THR A 397 -2.81 19.73 -11.71
N GLU A 398 -2.74 19.81 -10.37
CA GLU A 398 -2.41 21.06 -9.65
C GLU A 398 -0.94 21.45 -9.83
N ALA A 399 0.02 20.61 -9.44
CA ALA A 399 1.44 20.95 -9.54
C ALA A 399 1.89 21.16 -11.00
N ALA A 400 1.38 20.34 -11.93
CA ALA A 400 1.63 20.55 -13.35
C ALA A 400 1.03 21.88 -13.87
N GLN A 401 -0.12 22.33 -13.35
CA GLN A 401 -0.69 23.63 -13.69
C GLN A 401 0.16 24.77 -13.08
N THR A 402 0.53 24.66 -11.81
CA THR A 402 1.43 25.61 -11.13
C THR A 402 2.72 25.80 -11.92
N ALA A 403 3.37 24.70 -12.31
CA ALA A 403 4.60 24.77 -13.12
C ALA A 403 4.38 25.47 -14.47
N ARG A 404 3.25 25.19 -15.17
CA ARG A 404 2.90 25.89 -16.42
C ARG A 404 2.72 27.37 -16.22
N ASP A 405 2.03 27.79 -15.17
CA ASP A 405 1.76 29.20 -14.86
C ASP A 405 3.05 29.97 -14.52
N LEU A 406 4.01 29.25 -13.93
CA LEU A 406 5.37 29.76 -13.64
C LEU A 406 6.31 29.70 -14.85
N GLY A 407 5.88 29.14 -15.99
CA GLY A 407 6.73 28.93 -17.17
C GLY A 407 7.91 28.01 -16.89
N MET A 408 7.70 26.98 -16.04
CA MET A 408 8.70 26.01 -15.63
C MET A 408 8.41 24.67 -16.30
N PRO A 409 9.28 24.15 -17.17
CA PRO A 409 9.20 22.80 -17.72
C PRO A 409 9.05 21.76 -16.60
N TYR A 410 8.15 20.80 -16.81
CA TYR A 410 7.72 19.85 -15.79
C TYR A 410 7.71 18.43 -16.35
N ALA A 411 8.30 17.49 -15.63
CA ALA A 411 8.18 16.08 -15.90
C ALA A 411 7.85 15.31 -14.60
N ARG A 412 6.79 14.50 -14.61
CA ARG A 412 6.46 13.64 -13.49
C ARG A 412 7.04 12.23 -13.70
N ALA A 413 7.84 11.74 -12.74
CA ALA A 413 8.29 10.38 -12.71
C ALA A 413 7.12 9.42 -12.41
N ALA A 414 7.08 8.25 -13.04
CA ALA A 414 6.10 7.22 -12.73
C ALA A 414 6.22 6.76 -11.26
N THR A 415 5.12 6.29 -10.67
CA THR A 415 5.17 5.49 -9.45
C THR A 415 5.78 4.12 -9.74
N VAL A 416 6.29 3.42 -8.71
CA VAL A 416 6.98 2.12 -8.90
C VAL A 416 6.08 1.02 -9.50
N GLY A 417 4.78 1.07 -9.25
CA GLY A 417 3.76 0.24 -9.90
C GLY A 417 4.08 -1.26 -9.90
N THR A 418 4.21 -1.81 -11.11
CA THR A 418 4.53 -3.23 -11.33
C THR A 418 5.96 -3.43 -11.83
N HIS A 419 6.88 -2.50 -11.52
CA HIS A 419 8.28 -2.64 -11.91
C HIS A 419 8.85 -4.00 -11.45
N PRO A 420 9.53 -4.79 -12.31
CA PRO A 420 9.94 -6.16 -11.98
C PRO A 420 10.78 -6.27 -10.71
N ALA A 421 11.74 -5.37 -10.49
CA ALA A 421 12.54 -5.37 -9.27
C ALA A 421 11.70 -5.08 -8.01
N PHE A 422 10.68 -4.24 -8.11
CA PHE A 422 9.77 -3.97 -7.00
C PHE A 422 8.90 -5.20 -6.69
N ILE A 423 8.37 -5.88 -7.70
CA ILE A 423 7.64 -7.15 -7.53
C ILE A 423 8.52 -8.20 -6.85
N ASP A 424 9.79 -8.32 -7.24
CA ASP A 424 10.74 -9.23 -6.60
C ASP A 424 10.90 -8.92 -5.11
N SER A 425 11.10 -7.66 -4.76
CA SER A 425 11.21 -7.24 -3.35
C SER A 425 9.94 -7.51 -2.55
N LEU A 426 8.74 -7.35 -3.14
CA LEU A 426 7.49 -7.67 -2.45
C LEU A 426 7.36 -9.18 -2.21
N VAL A 427 7.79 -10.02 -3.15
CA VAL A 427 7.83 -11.48 -2.96
C VAL A 427 8.82 -11.86 -1.87
N ASP A 428 9.99 -11.22 -1.82
CA ASP A 428 10.98 -11.44 -0.76
C ASP A 428 10.43 -11.06 0.63
N ILE A 429 9.69 -9.96 0.75
CA ILE A 429 8.99 -9.55 1.98
C ILE A 429 7.96 -10.59 2.44
N LEU A 430 7.21 -11.17 1.49
CA LEU A 430 6.27 -12.26 1.80
C LEU A 430 7.00 -13.49 2.32
N PHE A 431 8.10 -13.89 1.67
CA PHE A 431 8.93 -15.02 2.10
C PHE A 431 9.61 -14.76 3.44
N GLU A 432 10.11 -13.53 3.66
CA GLU A 432 10.66 -13.07 4.94
C GLU A 432 9.65 -13.29 6.08
N ARG A 433 8.41 -12.83 5.91
CA ARG A 433 7.37 -12.97 6.93
C ARG A 433 6.96 -14.43 7.16
N ALA A 434 6.91 -15.23 6.10
CA ALA A 434 6.63 -16.66 6.20
C ALA A 434 7.74 -17.42 6.94
N ALA A 435 9.00 -17.11 6.65
CA ALA A 435 10.15 -17.68 7.36
C ALA A 435 10.13 -17.35 8.86
N ALA A 436 9.84 -16.08 9.20
CA ALA A 436 9.65 -15.66 10.59
C ALA A 436 8.50 -16.42 11.28
N ALA A 437 7.39 -16.65 10.56
CA ALA A 437 6.26 -17.43 11.10
C ALA A 437 6.57 -18.91 11.33
N ARG A 438 7.59 -19.45 10.64
CA ARG A 438 8.12 -20.80 10.88
C ARG A 438 9.18 -20.84 11.99
N GLY A 439 9.55 -19.68 12.57
CA GLY A 439 10.61 -19.57 13.59
C GLY A 439 12.02 -19.65 13.01
N GLU A 440 12.20 -19.38 11.73
CA GLU A 440 13.50 -19.33 11.08
C GLU A 440 14.22 -18.01 11.43
N ASP A 441 15.56 -18.03 11.46
CA ASP A 441 16.36 -16.82 11.62
C ASP A 441 16.29 -15.98 10.34
N VAL A 442 15.64 -14.83 10.43
CA VAL A 442 15.38 -13.93 9.30
C VAL A 442 16.31 -12.72 9.40
N ARG A 443 16.94 -12.40 8.28
CA ARG A 443 17.77 -11.19 8.12
C ARG A 443 17.19 -10.32 7.03
N PRO A 444 16.32 -9.36 7.40
CA PRO A 444 15.70 -8.48 6.42
C PRO A 444 16.72 -7.61 5.69
N ASP A 445 16.57 -7.47 4.38
CA ASP A 445 17.37 -6.55 3.58
C ASP A 445 16.95 -5.10 3.79
N SER A 446 17.94 -4.20 3.73
CA SER A 446 17.75 -2.77 3.75
C SER A 446 18.81 -2.08 2.90
N THR A 447 18.38 -1.15 2.05
CA THR A 447 19.27 -0.29 1.24
C THR A 447 19.67 0.98 1.96
N THR A 448 19.04 1.31 3.08
CA THR A 448 19.29 2.53 3.84
C THR A 448 20.14 2.27 5.08
N GLY A 449 20.87 3.28 5.55
CA GLY A 449 21.70 3.19 6.74
C GLY A 449 20.94 3.02 8.06
N VAL A 450 19.61 3.25 8.05
CA VAL A 450 18.74 3.09 9.23
C VAL A 450 18.24 1.66 9.43
N GLY A 451 18.55 0.76 8.49
CA GLY A 451 18.16 -0.66 8.56
C GLY A 451 16.69 -0.92 8.25
N PRO A 452 16.27 -2.20 8.28
CA PRO A 452 14.89 -2.59 7.99
C PRO A 452 13.99 -2.34 9.21
N PHE A 453 12.67 -2.22 8.95
CA PHE A 453 11.67 -2.35 10.01
C PHE A 453 11.66 -3.77 10.59
N HIS A 454 11.06 -3.92 11.76
CA HIS A 454 10.83 -5.25 12.36
C HIS A 454 9.98 -6.11 11.43
N THR A 455 10.40 -7.35 11.18
CA THR A 455 9.60 -8.33 10.43
C THR A 455 8.24 -8.57 11.09
N VAL A 456 8.22 -8.54 12.43
CA VAL A 456 7.01 -8.53 13.27
C VAL A 456 7.04 -7.25 14.11
N CYS A 457 6.07 -6.36 13.88
CA CYS A 457 6.03 -5.08 14.58
C CYS A 457 5.53 -5.24 16.03
N PRO A 458 6.19 -4.61 17.01
CA PRO A 458 5.70 -4.56 18.39
C PRO A 458 4.40 -3.76 18.50
N ASP A 459 3.66 -3.95 19.59
CA ASP A 459 2.38 -3.27 19.83
C ASP A 459 2.50 -1.75 19.99
N SER A 460 3.68 -1.29 20.40
CA SER A 460 4.00 0.13 20.57
C SER A 460 4.31 0.85 19.23
N CYS A 461 4.47 0.13 18.11
CA CYS A 461 4.90 0.70 16.84
C CYS A 461 3.82 1.60 16.21
N CYS A 462 4.24 2.74 15.67
CA CYS A 462 3.41 3.66 14.88
C CYS A 462 2.11 4.10 15.57
N ARG A 463 2.16 4.44 16.86
CA ARG A 463 0.98 4.88 17.61
C ARG A 463 0.36 6.15 17.03
N ASN A 464 -0.96 6.26 17.22
CA ASN A 464 -1.68 7.49 16.93
C ASN A 464 -1.28 8.55 17.96
N GLY A 465 -0.54 9.58 17.54
CA GLY A 465 -0.27 10.72 18.41
C GLY A 465 -1.59 11.36 18.89
N ALA A 466 -1.63 11.93 20.10
CA ALA A 466 -2.81 12.39 20.84
C ALA A 466 -3.76 13.37 20.11
N SER A 467 -3.55 13.68 18.84
CA SER A 467 -4.33 14.62 18.03
C SER A 467 -5.37 13.97 17.10
N HIS A 468 -5.45 12.61 17.04
CA HIS A 468 -6.49 11.93 16.27
C HIS A 468 -7.10 10.81 17.13
N PRO A 469 -8.38 10.92 17.53
CA PRO A 469 -9.08 9.76 18.06
C PRO A 469 -9.08 8.69 16.99
N GLY A 470 -8.59 7.50 17.32
CA GLY A 470 -8.64 6.34 16.44
C GLY A 470 -10.07 6.14 15.92
N ARG A 471 -10.20 5.59 14.72
CA ARG A 471 -11.52 5.16 14.22
C ARG A 471 -12.10 4.22 15.27
N PRO A 472 -13.31 4.50 15.84
CA PRO A 472 -13.91 3.55 16.76
C PRO A 472 -14.04 2.21 16.02
N ALA A 473 -13.57 1.15 16.65
CA ALA A 473 -13.91 -0.19 16.19
C ALA A 473 -15.45 -0.21 16.05
N HIS A 474 -15.97 -0.67 14.91
CA HIS A 474 -17.41 -0.75 14.69
C HIS A 474 -18.00 -1.73 15.72
N HIS A 475 -18.28 -1.22 16.91
CA HIS A 475 -19.11 -1.93 17.88
C HIS A 475 -20.52 -1.91 17.32
N GLY A 476 -21.04 -3.11 17.06
CA GLY A 476 -22.47 -3.28 16.79
C GLY A 476 -23.25 -2.56 17.87
N THR A 477 -24.23 -1.77 17.46
CA THR A 477 -25.18 -1.13 18.37
C THR A 477 -25.81 -2.20 19.23
N ASP A 478 -25.41 -2.24 20.50
CA ASP A 478 -26.18 -2.96 21.52
C ASP A 478 -27.60 -2.39 21.51
N GLY A 479 -28.53 -3.21 21.04
CA GLY A 479 -29.93 -2.94 21.16
C GLY A 479 -30.30 -2.88 22.66
N ASP A 480 -30.41 -1.68 23.23
CA ASP A 480 -31.06 -1.52 24.51
C ASP A 480 -32.54 -1.80 24.32
N GLY A 481 -32.93 -3.04 24.66
CA GLY A 481 -34.29 -3.44 24.89
C GLY A 481 -34.62 -3.21 26.36
N SER A 482 -35.19 -2.06 26.75
CA SER A 482 -36.03 -2.02 27.96
C SER A 482 -36.89 -0.76 28.06
N ARG A 483 -38.19 -1.04 27.99
CA ARG A 483 -39.37 -0.33 28.48
C ARG A 483 -39.95 0.81 27.65
#